data_30e391b6db21be075d38cefa48ed5ca2
#
_entry.id   30e391b6db21be075d38cefa48ed5ca2
#
_cell.length_a   1.000
_cell.length_b   1.000
_cell.length_c   1.000
_cell.angle_alpha   90.00
_cell.angle_beta   90.00
_cell.angle_gamma   90.00
#
_symmetry.space_group_name_H-M   'P 1'
#
loop_
_entity.id
_entity.type
_entity.pdbx_description
1 polymer ?
#
loop_
_entity_poly.entity_id
_entity_poly.type
_entity_poly.pdbx_seq_one_letter_code
_entity_poly.pdbx_strand_id
1 'polypeptide(L)'
;DIGDDARRQYIDARATFEALEAAQLQAASVRGGMYWKTTHGTDYLVRTSAGNAQKSLGPRSAETEAIYTGFTQRKAQAEGRVKDLSEALTRHQRVNRALFVGRVPTIVIDILAMLHRSGIAEHFTVVGTHALYAYEAAAGVRVESAAVATRDVDLLWDTRKRFKLATQLKRLDSSVLALLRKVDKSFALVEGQLYTAVNSKGFEVDILRREAQEQDPHPVQLTDAEEDFWVVQARNAGQLVSAPRFSAMVVGTTGHMARMNTVHPLAFAAFKRWLAQRPDRESLKTRRDTLQADTVTQLVHDYLPQLRPTPPLE
;
A
#
# COMPACT_ATOMS: atom_id res chain seq x y z
N ASP A 1 15.54 -19.77 -7.52
CA ASP A 1 16.28 -18.51 -7.65
C ASP A 1 15.72 -17.65 -8.78
N ILE A 2 15.77 -16.36 -8.61
CA ILE A 2 15.60 -15.38 -9.69
C ILE A 2 16.95 -15.22 -10.36
N GLY A 3 17.03 -15.25 -11.70
CA GLY A 3 18.30 -15.07 -12.43
C GLY A 3 18.99 -13.76 -12.08
N ASP A 4 20.32 -13.72 -12.20
CA ASP A 4 21.13 -12.58 -11.74
C ASP A 4 20.75 -11.25 -12.38
N ASP A 5 20.42 -11.25 -13.69
CA ASP A 5 19.97 -10.05 -14.39
C ASP A 5 18.65 -9.52 -13.84
N ALA A 6 17.68 -10.39 -13.54
CA ALA A 6 16.41 -10.02 -12.96
C ALA A 6 16.58 -9.50 -11.52
N ARG A 7 17.51 -10.08 -10.76
CA ARG A 7 17.84 -9.65 -9.39
C ARG A 7 18.47 -8.25 -9.40
N ARG A 8 19.46 -8.02 -10.26
CA ARG A 8 20.09 -6.71 -10.44
C ARG A 8 19.06 -5.67 -10.86
N GLN A 9 18.25 -5.99 -11.85
CA GLN A 9 17.17 -5.11 -12.32
C GLN A 9 16.18 -4.77 -11.21
N TYR A 10 15.81 -5.74 -10.35
CA TYR A 10 14.94 -5.49 -9.21
C TYR A 10 15.55 -4.47 -8.24
N ILE A 11 16.84 -4.59 -7.94
CA ILE A 11 17.55 -3.66 -7.03
C ILE A 11 17.51 -2.24 -7.59
N ASP A 12 17.83 -2.06 -8.87
CA ASP A 12 17.85 -0.75 -9.53
C ASP A 12 16.45 -0.13 -9.62
N ALA A 13 15.45 -0.94 -10.00
CA ALA A 13 14.06 -0.51 -10.07
C ALA A 13 13.50 -0.13 -8.69
N ARG A 14 13.84 -0.90 -7.64
CA ARG A 14 13.46 -0.60 -6.26
C ARG A 14 14.06 0.71 -5.79
N ALA A 15 15.34 0.93 -6.02
CA ALA A 15 16.00 2.19 -5.64
C ALA A 15 15.33 3.40 -6.31
N THR A 16 14.99 3.28 -7.60
CA THR A 16 14.26 4.34 -8.33
C THR A 16 12.84 4.54 -7.78
N PHE A 17 12.13 3.47 -7.44
CA PHE A 17 10.80 3.54 -6.85
C PHE A 17 10.81 4.24 -5.48
N GLU A 18 11.73 3.85 -4.60
CA GLU A 18 11.91 4.47 -3.27
C GLU A 18 12.29 5.95 -3.37
N ALA A 19 13.17 6.29 -4.33
CA ALA A 19 13.52 7.68 -4.60
C ALA A 19 12.32 8.49 -5.10
N LEU A 20 11.45 7.90 -5.92
CA LEU A 20 10.21 8.53 -6.38
C LEU A 20 9.23 8.77 -5.24
N GLU A 21 9.02 7.80 -4.35
CA GLU A 21 8.18 7.97 -3.15
C GLU A 21 8.69 9.15 -2.29
N ALA A 22 9.99 9.21 -2.03
CA ALA A 22 10.60 10.30 -1.28
C ALA A 22 10.43 11.66 -1.99
N ALA A 23 10.61 11.71 -3.31
CA ALA A 23 10.41 12.92 -4.09
C ALA A 23 8.94 13.38 -4.09
N GLN A 24 7.98 12.47 -4.14
CA GLN A 24 6.54 12.77 -4.05
C GLN A 24 6.17 13.34 -2.68
N LEU A 25 6.74 12.82 -1.59
CA LEU A 25 6.55 13.37 -0.25
C LEU A 25 7.13 14.79 -0.14
N GLN A 26 8.29 15.02 -0.72
CA GLN A 26 8.92 16.35 -0.76
C GLN A 26 8.08 17.32 -1.61
N ALA A 27 7.60 16.92 -2.77
CA ALA A 27 6.73 17.73 -3.63
C ALA A 27 5.39 18.07 -2.94
N ALA A 28 4.88 17.15 -2.09
CA ALA A 28 3.67 17.39 -1.32
C ALA A 28 3.80 18.58 -0.34
N SER A 29 4.99 18.86 0.18
CA SER A 29 5.24 20.01 1.07
C SER A 29 5.16 21.37 0.38
N VAL A 30 5.35 21.40 -0.94
CA VAL A 30 5.28 22.61 -1.79
C VAL A 30 4.02 22.67 -2.67
N ARG A 31 3.01 21.85 -2.37
CA ARG A 31 1.70 21.87 -3.08
C ARG A 31 1.03 23.24 -2.93
N GLY A 32 0.18 23.55 -3.91
CA GLY A 32 -0.50 24.84 -4.02
C GLY A 32 0.31 25.82 -4.86
N GLY A 33 0.06 27.12 -4.68
CA GLY A 33 0.68 28.18 -5.47
C GLY A 33 1.12 29.35 -4.62
N MET A 34 1.90 30.22 -5.24
CA MET A 34 2.27 31.50 -4.70
C MET A 34 2.25 32.50 -5.86
N TYR A 35 1.63 33.66 -5.67
CA TYR A 35 1.49 34.66 -6.72
C TYR A 35 1.33 36.06 -6.13
N TRP A 36 1.61 37.08 -6.95
CA TRP A 36 1.39 38.48 -6.62
C TRP A 36 -0.05 38.87 -6.96
N LYS A 37 -0.76 39.49 -6.01
CA LYS A 37 -2.09 40.05 -6.18
C LYS A 37 -2.05 41.55 -5.93
N THR A 38 -2.42 42.34 -6.94
CA THR A 38 -2.52 43.78 -6.82
C THR A 38 -3.84 44.18 -6.17
N THR A 39 -3.78 44.98 -5.10
CA THR A 39 -4.96 45.52 -4.40
C THR A 39 -4.70 46.97 -4.05
N HIS A 40 -5.55 47.87 -4.50
CA HIS A 40 -5.39 49.32 -4.31
C HIS A 40 -4.00 49.87 -4.70
N GLY A 41 -3.45 49.37 -5.83
CA GLY A 41 -2.16 49.83 -6.32
C GLY A 41 -0.94 49.22 -5.62
N THR A 42 -1.14 48.33 -4.65
CA THR A 42 -0.05 47.65 -3.94
C THR A 42 -0.11 46.14 -4.25
N ASP A 43 1.05 45.56 -4.55
CA ASP A 43 1.19 44.11 -4.79
C ASP A 43 1.39 43.38 -3.47
N TYR A 44 0.58 42.36 -3.23
CA TYR A 44 0.66 41.48 -2.06
C TYR A 44 1.03 40.07 -2.49
N LEU A 45 1.98 39.45 -1.77
CA LEU A 45 2.30 38.06 -1.98
C LEU A 45 1.20 37.17 -1.36
N VAL A 46 0.58 36.32 -2.18
CA VAL A 46 -0.50 35.40 -1.74
C VAL A 46 -0.03 33.97 -1.89
N ARG A 47 -0.14 33.20 -0.83
CA ARG A 47 0.08 31.75 -0.79
C ARG A 47 -1.26 31.03 -0.88
N THR A 48 -1.40 30.10 -1.84
CA THR A 48 -2.54 29.21 -1.92
C THR A 48 -2.17 27.80 -1.44
N SER A 49 -3.04 27.20 -0.63
CA SER A 49 -2.92 25.80 -0.25
C SER A 49 -3.40 24.87 -1.40
N ALA A 50 -3.16 23.57 -1.26
CA ALA A 50 -3.72 22.55 -2.18
C ALA A 50 -5.27 22.54 -2.22
N GLY A 51 -5.94 23.03 -1.15
CA GLY A 51 -7.39 23.18 -1.07
C GLY A 51 -7.89 24.59 -1.41
N ASN A 52 -7.09 25.39 -2.15
CA ASN A 52 -7.40 26.76 -2.58
C ASN A 52 -7.59 27.80 -1.45
N ALA A 53 -7.29 27.47 -0.19
CA ALA A 53 -7.28 28.47 0.86
C ALA A 53 -6.13 29.46 0.61
N GLN A 54 -6.43 30.77 0.68
CA GLN A 54 -5.50 31.83 0.40
C GLN A 54 -5.05 32.51 1.69
N LYS A 55 -3.75 32.83 1.77
CA LYS A 55 -3.16 33.60 2.86
C LYS A 55 -2.24 34.66 2.27
N SER A 56 -2.45 35.92 2.63
CA SER A 56 -1.52 37.01 2.31
C SER A 56 -0.30 36.89 3.21
N LEU A 57 0.89 37.06 2.62
CA LEU A 57 2.20 37.04 3.30
C LEU A 57 2.77 38.43 3.46
N GLY A 58 2.09 39.47 2.95
CA GLY A 58 2.50 40.87 3.09
C GLY A 58 2.64 41.58 1.74
N PRO A 59 2.84 42.92 1.77
CA PRO A 59 3.09 43.70 0.58
C PRO A 59 4.45 43.35 -0.04
N ARG A 60 4.64 43.74 -1.29
CA ARG A 60 5.88 43.52 -2.02
C ARG A 60 7.06 44.23 -1.35
N SER A 61 8.08 43.49 -1.00
CA SER A 61 9.30 43.91 -0.34
C SER A 61 10.44 42.96 -0.70
N ALA A 62 11.67 43.29 -0.40
CA ALA A 62 12.81 42.39 -0.62
C ALA A 62 12.61 41.03 0.10
N GLU A 63 11.98 41.04 1.27
CA GLU A 63 11.68 39.80 2.03
C GLU A 63 10.64 38.94 1.33
N THR A 64 9.50 39.51 0.91
CA THR A 64 8.46 38.75 0.21
C THR A 64 8.88 38.30 -1.18
N GLU A 65 9.75 39.06 -1.87
CA GLU A 65 10.38 38.60 -3.12
C GLU A 65 11.32 37.41 -2.91
N ALA A 66 12.12 37.43 -1.84
CA ALA A 66 12.98 36.31 -1.50
C ALA A 66 12.14 35.05 -1.16
N ILE A 67 11.01 35.19 -0.44
CA ILE A 67 10.07 34.12 -0.13
C ILE A 67 9.47 33.53 -1.43
N TYR A 68 9.01 34.41 -2.34
CA TYR A 68 8.43 34.00 -3.62
C TYR A 68 9.44 33.24 -4.48
N THR A 69 10.64 33.77 -4.66
CA THR A 69 11.72 33.16 -5.45
C THR A 69 12.11 31.81 -4.84
N GLY A 70 12.35 31.76 -3.53
CA GLY A 70 12.72 30.51 -2.86
C GLY A 70 11.62 29.45 -2.92
N PHE A 71 10.35 29.84 -2.82
CA PHE A 71 9.24 28.89 -3.00
C PHE A 71 9.16 28.36 -4.43
N THR A 72 9.23 29.25 -5.43
CA THR A 72 9.12 28.88 -6.84
C THR A 72 10.27 27.96 -7.26
N GLN A 73 11.49 28.25 -6.82
CA GLN A 73 12.65 27.39 -7.09
C GLN A 73 12.49 25.99 -6.46
N ARG A 74 12.14 25.92 -5.16
CA ARG A 74 11.93 24.63 -4.48
C ARG A 74 10.82 23.83 -5.13
N LYS A 75 9.72 24.46 -5.54
CA LYS A 75 8.61 23.81 -6.22
C LYS A 75 9.04 23.26 -7.57
N ALA A 76 9.68 24.06 -8.40
CA ALA A 76 10.18 23.65 -9.72
C ALA A 76 11.17 22.45 -9.59
N GLN A 77 12.09 22.53 -8.63
CA GLN A 77 13.05 21.45 -8.39
C GLN A 77 12.36 20.16 -7.92
N ALA A 78 11.40 20.25 -6.98
CA ALA A 78 10.66 19.09 -6.49
C ALA A 78 9.80 18.44 -7.58
N GLU A 79 9.06 19.23 -8.35
CA GLU A 79 8.24 18.74 -9.48
C GLU A 79 9.11 18.15 -10.60
N GLY A 80 10.24 18.78 -10.94
CA GLY A 80 11.22 18.26 -11.89
C GLY A 80 11.75 16.90 -11.47
N ARG A 81 12.17 16.77 -10.21
CA ARG A 81 12.66 15.49 -9.67
C ARG A 81 11.61 14.37 -9.72
N VAL A 82 10.34 14.67 -9.39
CA VAL A 82 9.24 13.68 -9.51
C VAL A 82 9.07 13.26 -10.97
N LYS A 83 9.11 14.20 -11.92
CA LYS A 83 9.01 13.91 -13.36
C LYS A 83 10.14 12.97 -13.83
N ASP A 84 11.40 13.33 -13.54
CA ASP A 84 12.57 12.56 -13.97
C ASP A 84 12.57 11.13 -13.41
N LEU A 85 12.24 10.99 -12.12
CA LEU A 85 12.13 9.68 -11.48
C LEU A 85 10.95 8.86 -12.01
N SER A 86 9.83 9.49 -12.35
CA SER A 86 8.68 8.81 -12.97
C SER A 86 9.02 8.27 -14.36
N GLU A 87 9.76 9.04 -15.16
CA GLU A 87 10.27 8.61 -16.46
C GLU A 87 11.29 7.47 -16.31
N ALA A 88 12.20 7.57 -15.35
CA ALA A 88 13.15 6.49 -15.03
C ALA A 88 12.41 5.20 -14.60
N LEU A 89 11.41 5.31 -13.73
CA LEU A 89 10.61 4.17 -13.31
C LEU A 89 9.86 3.54 -14.48
N THR A 90 9.34 4.35 -15.42
CA THR A 90 8.67 3.83 -16.63
C THR A 90 9.64 3.00 -17.49
N ARG A 91 10.92 3.39 -17.57
CA ARG A 91 11.94 2.57 -18.23
C ARG A 91 12.17 1.25 -17.48
N HIS A 92 12.32 1.30 -16.16
CA HIS A 92 12.47 0.10 -15.34
C HIS A 92 11.29 -0.87 -15.49
N GLN A 93 10.05 -0.37 -15.57
CA GLN A 93 8.86 -1.21 -15.77
C GLN A 93 8.94 -2.05 -17.05
N ARG A 94 9.44 -1.46 -18.14
CA ARG A 94 9.65 -2.18 -19.42
C ARG A 94 10.70 -3.29 -19.26
N VAL A 95 11.82 -2.99 -18.60
CA VAL A 95 12.90 -3.95 -18.36
C VAL A 95 12.44 -5.04 -17.38
N ASN A 96 11.73 -4.68 -16.31
CA ASN A 96 11.13 -5.63 -15.37
C ASN A 96 10.25 -6.66 -16.09
N ARG A 97 9.43 -6.20 -17.05
CA ARG A 97 8.58 -7.08 -17.86
C ARG A 97 9.43 -7.99 -18.75
N ALA A 98 10.41 -7.44 -19.44
CA ALA A 98 11.26 -8.19 -20.37
C ALA A 98 12.08 -9.28 -19.67
N LEU A 99 12.54 -9.02 -18.45
CA LEU A 99 13.33 -9.94 -17.61
C LEU A 99 12.48 -10.80 -16.67
N PHE A 100 11.14 -10.69 -16.74
CA PHE A 100 10.21 -11.43 -15.85
C PHE A 100 10.56 -11.26 -14.36
N VAL A 101 10.92 -10.05 -13.95
CA VAL A 101 11.36 -9.74 -12.59
C VAL A 101 10.30 -10.10 -11.55
N GLY A 102 9.03 -9.82 -11.84
CA GLY A 102 7.92 -10.08 -10.94
C GLY A 102 6.81 -10.90 -11.55
N ARG A 103 5.95 -11.45 -10.66
CA ARG A 103 4.81 -12.30 -11.04
C ARG A 103 3.52 -11.99 -10.26
N VAL A 104 3.50 -10.86 -9.55
CA VAL A 104 2.27 -10.44 -8.86
C VAL A 104 1.17 -10.19 -9.89
N PRO A 105 -0.08 -10.66 -9.65
CA PRO A 105 -1.19 -10.33 -10.53
C PRO A 105 -1.35 -8.83 -10.71
N THR A 106 -1.57 -8.37 -11.93
CA THR A 106 -1.68 -6.93 -12.26
C THR A 106 -2.74 -6.23 -11.41
N ILE A 107 -3.89 -6.89 -11.19
CA ILE A 107 -4.97 -6.33 -10.37
C ILE A 107 -4.53 -6.02 -8.94
N VAL A 108 -3.66 -6.86 -8.35
CA VAL A 108 -3.11 -6.62 -7.00
C VAL A 108 -2.20 -5.40 -7.01
N ILE A 109 -1.32 -5.27 -8.00
CA ILE A 109 -0.47 -4.08 -8.17
C ILE A 109 -1.32 -2.81 -8.29
N ASP A 110 -2.37 -2.86 -9.09
CA ASP A 110 -3.26 -1.71 -9.33
C ASP A 110 -4.01 -1.31 -8.07
N ILE A 111 -4.50 -2.29 -7.28
CA ILE A 111 -5.14 -2.05 -5.98
C ILE A 111 -4.14 -1.41 -4.99
N LEU A 112 -2.94 -1.96 -4.85
CA LEU A 112 -1.91 -1.40 -3.96
C LEU A 112 -1.51 0.02 -4.36
N ALA A 113 -1.33 0.26 -5.66
CA ALA A 113 -1.04 1.58 -6.20
C ALA A 113 -2.19 2.56 -5.98
N MET A 114 -3.45 2.13 -6.09
CA MET A 114 -4.63 2.92 -5.79
C MET A 114 -4.67 3.32 -4.31
N LEU A 115 -4.47 2.37 -3.39
CA LEU A 115 -4.43 2.64 -1.95
C LEU A 115 -3.34 3.68 -1.62
N HIS A 116 -2.17 3.54 -2.23
CA HIS A 116 -1.05 4.46 -2.03
C HIS A 116 -1.36 5.87 -2.57
N ARG A 117 -1.82 5.99 -3.82
CA ARG A 117 -2.19 7.28 -4.43
C ARG A 117 -3.32 8.00 -3.70
N SER A 118 -4.24 7.25 -3.10
CA SER A 118 -5.34 7.78 -2.29
C SER A 118 -4.89 8.15 -0.88
N GLY A 119 -3.64 7.87 -0.49
CA GLY A 119 -3.10 8.18 0.83
C GLY A 119 -3.67 7.30 1.95
N ILE A 120 -4.35 6.19 1.63
CA ILE A 120 -5.00 5.30 2.60
C ILE A 120 -4.25 3.97 2.81
N ALA A 121 -3.11 3.76 2.14
CA ALA A 121 -2.36 2.51 2.22
C ALA A 121 -1.91 2.13 3.65
N GLU A 122 -1.67 3.12 4.52
CA GLU A 122 -1.27 2.88 5.91
C GLU A 122 -2.35 2.24 6.79
N HIS A 123 -3.61 2.26 6.34
CA HIS A 123 -4.74 1.69 7.07
C HIS A 123 -4.93 0.20 6.79
N PHE A 124 -4.34 -0.29 5.72
CA PHE A 124 -4.52 -1.66 5.24
C PHE A 124 -3.21 -2.43 5.25
N THR A 125 -3.29 -3.68 5.66
CA THR A 125 -2.19 -4.63 5.64
C THR A 125 -2.62 -5.82 4.80
N VAL A 126 -1.86 -6.14 3.76
CA VAL A 126 -2.11 -7.36 2.98
C VAL A 126 -1.80 -8.56 3.87
N VAL A 127 -2.78 -9.41 4.05
CA VAL A 127 -2.63 -10.68 4.75
C VAL A 127 -3.00 -11.83 3.79
N GLY A 128 -3.04 -13.04 4.26
CA GLY A 128 -3.35 -14.16 3.37
C GLY A 128 -2.25 -14.44 2.34
N THR A 129 -2.63 -15.10 1.25
CA THR A 129 -1.68 -15.66 0.27
C THR A 129 -0.81 -14.61 -0.43
N HIS A 130 -1.37 -13.47 -0.75
CA HIS A 130 -0.62 -12.43 -1.49
C HIS A 130 0.54 -11.81 -0.69
N ALA A 131 0.56 -11.94 0.65
CA ALA A 131 1.67 -11.50 1.48
C ALA A 131 3.00 -12.18 1.10
N LEU A 132 2.95 -13.41 0.57
CA LEU A 132 4.13 -14.16 0.16
C LEU A 132 4.93 -13.43 -0.92
N TYR A 133 4.29 -12.66 -1.79
CA TYR A 133 5.00 -11.88 -2.81
C TYR A 133 5.92 -10.81 -2.22
N ALA A 134 5.56 -10.24 -1.07
CA ALA A 134 6.43 -9.30 -0.38
C ALA A 134 7.67 -10.00 0.21
N TYR A 135 7.49 -11.20 0.75
CA TYR A 135 8.59 -11.99 1.30
C TYR A 135 9.51 -12.53 0.20
N GLU A 136 8.92 -13.02 -0.90
CA GLU A 136 9.63 -13.44 -2.11
C GLU A 136 10.50 -12.30 -2.67
N ALA A 137 9.92 -11.11 -2.81
CA ALA A 137 10.62 -9.94 -3.32
C ALA A 137 11.80 -9.51 -2.43
N ALA A 138 11.59 -9.53 -1.11
CA ALA A 138 12.64 -9.18 -0.15
C ALA A 138 13.78 -10.21 -0.12
N ALA A 139 13.45 -11.49 -0.29
CA ALA A 139 14.42 -12.59 -0.29
C ALA A 139 15.17 -12.74 -1.63
N GLY A 140 14.66 -12.16 -2.71
CA GLY A 140 15.22 -12.30 -4.06
C GLY A 140 15.12 -13.72 -4.62
N VAL A 141 14.10 -14.47 -4.20
CA VAL A 141 13.82 -15.86 -4.65
C VAL A 141 12.35 -16.02 -5.00
N ARG A 142 11.98 -17.11 -5.67
CA ARG A 142 10.60 -17.46 -5.94
C ARG A 142 10.18 -18.66 -5.09
N VAL A 143 9.05 -18.53 -4.42
CA VAL A 143 8.41 -19.65 -3.72
C VAL A 143 7.62 -20.51 -4.71
N GLU A 144 7.24 -21.71 -4.29
CA GLU A 144 6.46 -22.62 -5.13
C GLU A 144 5.11 -21.99 -5.55
N SER A 145 4.71 -22.20 -6.81
CA SER A 145 3.47 -21.64 -7.34
C SER A 145 2.22 -22.11 -6.59
N ALA A 146 2.23 -23.34 -6.04
CA ALA A 146 1.15 -23.85 -5.21
C ALA A 146 0.91 -23.03 -3.94
N ALA A 147 1.96 -22.41 -3.38
CA ALA A 147 1.85 -21.57 -2.19
C ALA A 147 1.17 -20.21 -2.47
N VAL A 148 1.24 -19.70 -3.70
CA VAL A 148 0.74 -18.37 -4.08
C VAL A 148 -0.52 -18.38 -4.96
N ALA A 149 -1.07 -19.55 -5.25
CA ALA A 149 -2.27 -19.69 -6.10
C ALA A 149 -3.52 -19.23 -5.35
N THR A 150 -4.03 -18.06 -5.69
CA THR A 150 -5.28 -17.51 -5.14
C THR A 150 -5.90 -16.47 -6.09
N ARG A 151 -7.20 -16.19 -5.92
CA ARG A 151 -7.95 -15.15 -6.66
C ARG A 151 -8.53 -14.08 -5.74
N ASP A 152 -8.12 -14.07 -4.48
CA ASP A 152 -8.59 -13.16 -3.45
C ASP A 152 -7.44 -12.40 -2.82
N VAL A 153 -7.62 -11.13 -2.55
CA VAL A 153 -6.70 -10.34 -1.71
C VAL A 153 -7.38 -9.97 -0.40
N ASP A 154 -6.74 -10.38 0.68
CA ASP A 154 -7.18 -10.07 2.04
C ASP A 154 -6.52 -8.77 2.52
N LEU A 155 -7.31 -7.75 2.83
CA LEU A 155 -6.87 -6.48 3.38
C LEU A 155 -7.31 -6.36 4.84
N LEU A 156 -6.36 -6.49 5.75
CA LEU A 156 -6.60 -6.31 7.17
C LEU A 156 -6.60 -4.82 7.51
N TRP A 157 -7.75 -4.31 7.93
CA TRP A 157 -7.93 -2.93 8.35
C TRP A 157 -7.58 -2.74 9.83
N ASP A 158 -6.75 -1.71 10.10
CA ASP A 158 -6.41 -1.30 11.47
C ASP A 158 -7.51 -0.38 12.03
N THR A 159 -8.45 -0.95 12.78
CA THR A 159 -9.58 -0.21 13.39
C THR A 159 -9.16 0.89 14.36
N ARG A 160 -7.94 0.83 14.92
CA ARG A 160 -7.40 1.88 15.80
C ARG A 160 -7.26 3.23 15.08
N LYS A 161 -7.16 3.21 13.75
CA LYS A 161 -7.01 4.39 12.88
C LYS A 161 -8.32 4.78 12.18
N ARG A 162 -9.47 4.28 12.63
CA ARG A 162 -10.78 4.47 11.96
C ARG A 162 -11.12 5.94 11.67
N PHE A 163 -10.91 6.84 12.63
CA PHE A 163 -11.20 8.27 12.45
C PHE A 163 -10.29 8.94 11.40
N LYS A 164 -9.03 8.50 11.33
CA LYS A 164 -8.09 8.99 10.32
C LYS A 164 -8.51 8.53 8.92
N LEU A 165 -8.88 7.27 8.76
CA LEU A 165 -9.39 6.73 7.50
C LEU A 165 -10.65 7.47 7.05
N ALA A 166 -11.66 7.59 7.93
CA ALA A 166 -12.91 8.30 7.63
C ALA A 166 -12.66 9.75 7.18
N THR A 167 -11.75 10.47 7.87
CA THR A 167 -11.37 11.84 7.51
C THR A 167 -10.70 11.90 6.13
N GLN A 168 -9.83 10.94 5.81
CA GLN A 168 -9.16 10.89 4.51
C GLN A 168 -10.15 10.59 3.38
N LEU A 169 -11.03 9.60 3.55
CA LEU A 169 -12.04 9.24 2.56
C LEU A 169 -13.05 10.38 2.34
N LYS A 170 -13.45 11.06 3.40
CA LYS A 170 -14.30 12.27 3.30
C LYS A 170 -13.63 13.40 2.49
N ARG A 171 -12.32 13.61 2.68
CA ARG A 171 -11.55 14.57 1.86
C ARG A 171 -11.44 14.19 0.40
N LEU A 172 -11.47 12.88 0.11
CA LEU A 172 -11.45 12.35 -1.26
C LEU A 172 -12.83 12.32 -1.89
N ASP A 173 -13.90 12.61 -1.12
CA ASP A 173 -15.28 12.44 -1.51
C ASP A 173 -15.51 11.06 -2.15
N SER A 174 -15.06 10.00 -1.47
CA SER A 174 -15.04 8.66 -2.04
C SER A 174 -15.12 7.59 -0.94
N SER A 175 -15.68 6.44 -1.29
CA SER A 175 -15.64 5.20 -0.49
C SER A 175 -14.51 4.28 -0.95
N VAL A 176 -14.19 3.23 -0.19
CA VAL A 176 -13.19 2.24 -0.60
C VAL A 176 -13.67 1.47 -1.82
N LEU A 177 -14.97 1.12 -1.89
CA LEU A 177 -15.55 0.50 -3.08
C LEU A 177 -15.46 1.40 -4.32
N ALA A 178 -15.74 2.70 -4.16
CA ALA A 178 -15.60 3.65 -5.27
C ALA A 178 -14.14 3.77 -5.75
N LEU A 179 -13.17 3.68 -4.85
CA LEU A 179 -11.75 3.64 -5.21
C LEU A 179 -11.37 2.34 -5.95
N LEU A 180 -11.90 1.19 -5.54
CA LEU A 180 -11.72 -0.08 -6.26
C LEU A 180 -12.33 -0.02 -7.66
N ARG A 181 -13.50 0.62 -7.83
CA ARG A 181 -14.12 0.85 -9.15
C ARG A 181 -13.28 1.74 -10.08
N LYS A 182 -12.34 2.53 -9.55
CA LYS A 182 -11.34 3.24 -10.39
C LYS A 182 -10.25 2.31 -10.92
N VAL A 183 -10.01 1.18 -10.26
CA VAL A 183 -9.09 0.13 -10.74
C VAL A 183 -9.80 -0.76 -11.76
N ASP A 184 -10.98 -1.26 -11.42
CA ASP A 184 -11.84 -2.04 -12.32
C ASP A 184 -13.31 -1.68 -12.03
N LYS A 185 -13.99 -1.09 -13.02
CA LYS A 185 -15.37 -0.59 -12.90
C LYS A 185 -16.39 -1.67 -12.52
N SER A 186 -16.06 -2.94 -12.75
CA SER A 186 -16.94 -4.07 -12.49
C SER A 186 -16.96 -4.52 -11.02
N PHE A 187 -16.13 -3.94 -10.13
CA PHE A 187 -16.19 -4.29 -8.71
C PHE A 187 -17.57 -3.95 -8.12
N ALA A 188 -18.17 -4.95 -7.49
CA ALA A 188 -19.43 -4.84 -6.74
C ALA A 188 -19.33 -5.67 -5.46
N LEU A 189 -20.03 -5.23 -4.41
CA LEU A 189 -20.16 -6.03 -3.18
C LEU A 189 -20.92 -7.31 -3.47
N VAL A 190 -20.50 -8.40 -2.82
CA VAL A 190 -21.19 -9.69 -2.91
C VAL A 190 -22.41 -9.67 -1.99
N GLU A 191 -23.59 -9.98 -2.54
CA GLU A 191 -24.82 -10.07 -1.76
C GLU A 191 -24.67 -11.11 -0.66
N GLY A 192 -25.01 -10.76 0.57
CA GLY A 192 -24.85 -11.61 1.76
C GLY A 192 -23.40 -11.69 2.30
N GLN A 193 -22.42 -11.12 1.61
CA GLN A 193 -21.01 -11.06 2.04
C GLN A 193 -20.44 -9.64 1.80
N LEU A 194 -21.04 -8.65 2.46
CA LEU A 194 -20.71 -7.23 2.24
C LEU A 194 -19.28 -6.81 2.63
N TYR A 195 -18.47 -7.74 3.13
CA TYR A 195 -17.05 -7.58 3.35
C TYR A 195 -16.19 -7.95 2.13
N THR A 196 -16.82 -8.52 1.09
CA THR A 196 -16.17 -8.96 -0.16
C THR A 196 -16.69 -8.12 -1.32
N ALA A 197 -15.77 -7.59 -2.13
CA ALA A 197 -16.08 -7.08 -3.46
C ALA A 197 -15.49 -7.99 -4.52
N VAL A 198 -16.25 -8.28 -5.57
CA VAL A 198 -15.83 -9.13 -6.68
C VAL A 198 -15.92 -8.37 -8.01
N ASN A 199 -14.96 -8.57 -8.91
CA ASN A 199 -15.00 -8.03 -10.26
C ASN A 199 -15.55 -9.05 -11.26
N SER A 200 -15.82 -8.63 -12.49
CA SER A 200 -16.36 -9.50 -13.57
C SER A 200 -15.46 -10.68 -13.96
N LYS A 201 -14.19 -10.68 -13.52
CA LYS A 201 -13.22 -11.76 -13.74
C LYS A 201 -13.14 -12.74 -12.57
N GLY A 202 -13.96 -12.56 -11.54
CA GLY A 202 -13.98 -13.39 -10.34
C GLY A 202 -12.78 -13.15 -9.41
N PHE A 203 -12.17 -11.96 -9.45
CA PHE A 203 -11.16 -11.56 -8.47
C PHE A 203 -11.84 -10.89 -7.29
N GLU A 204 -11.53 -11.34 -6.07
CA GLU A 204 -12.15 -10.89 -4.83
C GLU A 204 -11.22 -9.99 -4.02
N VAL A 205 -11.81 -9.01 -3.34
CA VAL A 205 -11.16 -8.15 -2.36
C VAL A 205 -11.92 -8.25 -1.05
N ASP A 206 -11.29 -8.82 -0.04
CA ASP A 206 -11.86 -8.98 1.29
C ASP A 206 -11.33 -7.93 2.25
N ILE A 207 -12.24 -7.26 2.97
CA ILE A 207 -11.86 -6.33 4.04
C ILE A 207 -12.11 -6.97 5.39
N LEU A 208 -11.01 -7.24 6.09
CA LEU A 208 -10.98 -7.91 7.38
C LEU A 208 -10.61 -6.94 8.50
N ARG A 209 -11.02 -7.24 9.72
CA ARG A 209 -10.54 -6.59 10.94
C ARG A 209 -10.24 -7.60 12.04
N ARG A 210 -9.53 -7.19 13.07
CA ARG A 210 -9.45 -7.99 14.30
C ARG A 210 -10.84 -8.14 14.95
N GLU A 211 -10.96 -9.11 15.82
CA GLU A 211 -12.14 -9.28 16.66
C GLU A 211 -12.42 -7.99 17.45
N ALA A 212 -13.70 -7.65 17.60
CA ALA A 212 -14.12 -6.49 18.38
C ALA A 212 -13.73 -6.67 19.84
N GLN A 213 -13.21 -5.62 20.45
CA GLN A 213 -13.06 -5.49 21.89
C GLN A 213 -14.28 -4.75 22.45
N GLU A 214 -14.48 -4.77 23.77
CA GLU A 214 -15.70 -4.27 24.45
C GLU A 214 -16.20 -2.90 23.98
N GLN A 215 -15.29 -2.00 23.61
CA GLN A 215 -15.63 -0.62 23.15
C GLN A 215 -15.61 -0.45 21.65
N ASP A 216 -15.34 -1.49 20.89
CA ASP A 216 -15.32 -1.39 19.42
C ASP A 216 -16.75 -1.44 18.85
N PRO A 217 -17.09 -0.60 17.87
CA PRO A 217 -18.36 -0.73 17.17
C PRO A 217 -18.42 -2.07 16.43
N HIS A 218 -19.60 -2.72 16.52
CA HIS A 218 -19.87 -3.95 15.78
C HIS A 218 -21.39 -4.11 15.57
N PRO A 219 -21.85 -4.33 14.33
CA PRO A 219 -21.06 -4.35 13.08
C PRO A 219 -20.47 -2.98 12.74
N VAL A 220 -19.48 -2.92 11.83
CA VAL A 220 -18.85 -1.67 11.42
C VAL A 220 -18.67 -1.61 9.91
N GLN A 221 -19.07 -0.50 9.34
CA GLN A 221 -18.83 -0.15 7.95
C GLN A 221 -17.60 0.76 7.82
N LEU A 222 -16.88 0.70 6.70
CA LEU A 222 -15.67 1.51 6.50
C LEU A 222 -15.98 3.00 6.42
N THR A 223 -17.09 3.35 5.78
CA THR A 223 -17.56 4.74 5.64
C THR A 223 -19.06 4.81 5.86
N ASP A 224 -19.61 6.02 5.92
CA ASP A 224 -21.07 6.27 5.98
C ASP A 224 -21.73 6.18 4.58
N ALA A 225 -20.98 5.82 3.53
CA ALA A 225 -21.54 5.64 2.19
C ALA A 225 -22.37 4.35 2.13
N GLU A 226 -23.59 4.43 1.61
CA GLU A 226 -24.54 3.31 1.57
C GLU A 226 -23.95 2.05 0.91
N GLU A 227 -23.15 2.23 -0.14
CA GLU A 227 -22.48 1.15 -0.87
C GLU A 227 -21.00 1.01 -0.49
N ASP A 228 -20.64 0.88 0.79
CA ASP A 228 -19.28 0.55 1.17
C ASP A 228 -19.21 -0.72 2.03
N PHE A 229 -18.00 -1.24 2.21
CA PHE A 229 -17.76 -2.51 2.90
C PHE A 229 -18.26 -2.53 4.34
N TRP A 230 -18.96 -3.60 4.71
CA TRP A 230 -19.16 -4.03 6.08
C TRP A 230 -18.08 -5.02 6.46
N VAL A 231 -17.21 -4.63 7.37
CA VAL A 231 -15.96 -5.33 7.64
C VAL A 231 -16.19 -6.57 8.50
N VAL A 232 -15.65 -7.71 8.07
CA VAL A 232 -15.77 -8.97 8.82
C VAL A 232 -14.65 -9.13 9.85
N GLN A 233 -14.98 -9.71 11.00
CA GLN A 233 -14.00 -10.07 12.01
C GLN A 233 -13.25 -11.35 11.62
N ALA A 234 -11.91 -11.26 11.59
CA ALA A 234 -11.07 -12.43 11.42
C ALA A 234 -10.54 -12.89 12.78
N ARG A 235 -10.78 -14.15 13.12
CA ARG A 235 -10.36 -14.75 14.40
C ARG A 235 -8.84 -14.68 14.52
N ASN A 236 -8.38 -14.29 15.72
CA ASN A 236 -6.97 -14.12 16.06
C ASN A 236 -6.20 -13.07 15.22
N ALA A 237 -6.90 -12.28 14.41
CA ALA A 237 -6.24 -11.22 13.62
C ALA A 237 -5.64 -10.10 14.49
N GLY A 238 -6.01 -10.02 15.77
CA GLY A 238 -5.35 -9.16 16.74
C GLY A 238 -3.83 -9.37 16.81
N GLN A 239 -3.37 -10.60 16.66
CA GLN A 239 -1.94 -10.92 16.59
C GLN A 239 -1.27 -10.30 15.36
N LEU A 240 -1.95 -10.32 14.21
CA LEU A 240 -1.43 -9.71 12.98
C LEU A 240 -1.41 -8.17 13.05
N VAL A 241 -2.43 -7.56 13.68
CA VAL A 241 -2.48 -6.11 13.91
C VAL A 241 -1.38 -5.63 14.86
N SER A 242 -1.01 -6.46 15.84
CA SER A 242 0.02 -6.18 16.84
C SER A 242 1.42 -6.56 16.39
N ALA A 243 1.55 -7.39 15.36
CA ALA A 243 2.83 -7.81 14.83
C ALA A 243 3.61 -6.65 14.20
N PRO A 244 4.94 -6.69 14.21
CA PRO A 244 5.75 -5.74 13.46
C PRO A 244 5.32 -5.70 11.99
N ARG A 245 5.24 -4.51 11.42
CA ARG A 245 4.93 -4.32 10.01
C ARG A 245 6.14 -4.70 9.15
N PHE A 246 5.85 -5.26 8.00
CA PHE A 246 6.81 -5.54 6.96
C PHE A 246 6.35 -4.88 5.66
N SER A 247 7.28 -4.42 4.85
CA SER A 247 6.97 -3.77 3.58
C SER A 247 8.03 -4.10 2.55
N ALA A 248 7.61 -4.41 1.33
CA ALA A 248 8.50 -4.63 0.21
C ALA A 248 7.92 -4.01 -1.08
N MET A 249 8.82 -3.68 -2.01
CA MET A 249 8.43 -3.36 -3.39
C MET A 249 8.13 -4.66 -4.12
N VAL A 250 6.92 -4.80 -4.61
CA VAL A 250 6.53 -5.97 -5.41
C VAL A 250 6.39 -5.58 -6.87
N VAL A 251 6.68 -6.54 -7.75
CA VAL A 251 6.65 -6.34 -9.20
C VAL A 251 5.58 -7.24 -9.81
N GLY A 252 4.73 -6.65 -10.63
CA GLY A 252 3.68 -7.36 -11.36
C GLY A 252 4.17 -8.00 -12.65
N THR A 253 3.33 -8.88 -13.22
CA THR A 253 3.58 -9.53 -14.52
C THR A 253 3.76 -8.53 -15.67
N THR A 254 3.23 -7.33 -15.55
CA THR A 254 3.38 -6.23 -16.51
C THR A 254 4.63 -5.36 -16.27
N GLY A 255 5.41 -5.69 -15.23
CA GLY A 255 6.59 -4.92 -14.82
C GLY A 255 6.30 -3.72 -13.93
N HIS A 256 5.02 -3.35 -13.73
CA HIS A 256 4.64 -2.30 -12.79
C HIS A 256 4.97 -2.70 -11.36
N MET A 257 5.22 -1.70 -10.53
CA MET A 257 5.64 -1.87 -9.15
C MET A 257 4.67 -1.20 -8.20
N ALA A 258 4.53 -1.78 -7.01
CA ALA A 258 3.81 -1.19 -5.90
C ALA A 258 4.48 -1.54 -4.57
N ARG A 259 4.28 -0.69 -3.55
CA ARG A 259 4.63 -1.03 -2.17
C ARG A 259 3.54 -1.92 -1.59
N MET A 260 3.93 -3.09 -1.09
CA MET A 260 3.04 -3.98 -0.37
C MET A 260 3.36 -3.91 1.12
N ASN A 261 2.42 -3.41 1.90
CA ASN A 261 2.46 -3.46 3.36
C ASN A 261 1.84 -4.77 3.83
N THR A 262 2.58 -5.54 4.61
CA THR A 262 2.14 -6.80 5.19
C THR A 262 2.66 -6.95 6.62
N VAL A 263 2.50 -8.11 7.23
CA VAL A 263 3.00 -8.42 8.57
C VAL A 263 4.39 -9.02 8.51
N HIS A 264 5.10 -9.03 9.64
CA HIS A 264 6.39 -9.70 9.74
C HIS A 264 6.26 -11.17 9.31
N PRO A 265 7.18 -11.72 8.48
CA PRO A 265 7.03 -13.06 7.90
C PRO A 265 6.89 -14.17 8.97
N LEU A 266 7.59 -14.10 10.09
CA LEU A 266 7.43 -15.08 11.16
C LEU A 266 6.07 -14.98 11.87
N ALA A 267 5.48 -13.77 11.97
CA ALA A 267 4.13 -13.61 12.49
C ALA A 267 3.09 -14.19 11.51
N PHE A 268 3.29 -14.01 10.20
CA PHE A 268 2.49 -14.67 9.17
C PHE A 268 2.58 -16.21 9.30
N ALA A 269 3.79 -16.76 9.41
CA ALA A 269 3.99 -18.20 9.53
C ALA A 269 3.32 -18.77 10.80
N ALA A 270 3.45 -18.08 11.94
CA ALA A 270 2.79 -18.46 13.18
C ALA A 270 1.27 -18.45 13.05
N PHE A 271 0.71 -17.42 12.44
CA PHE A 271 -0.74 -17.31 12.20
C PHE A 271 -1.24 -18.42 11.26
N LYS A 272 -0.50 -18.74 10.20
CA LYS A 272 -0.84 -19.83 9.26
C LYS A 272 -0.80 -21.20 9.94
N ARG A 273 0.20 -21.47 10.82
CA ARG A 273 0.24 -22.70 11.62
C ARG A 273 -0.96 -22.81 12.56
N TRP A 274 -1.30 -21.70 13.21
CA TRP A 274 -2.50 -21.67 14.06
C TRP A 274 -3.77 -21.96 13.26
N LEU A 275 -3.94 -21.37 12.06
CA LEU A 275 -5.08 -21.66 11.18
C LEU A 275 -5.13 -23.15 10.80
N ALA A 276 -4.00 -23.75 10.43
CA ALA A 276 -3.90 -25.14 10.02
C ALA A 276 -4.26 -26.13 11.14
N GLN A 277 -4.11 -25.74 12.40
CA GLN A 277 -4.46 -26.58 13.56
C GLN A 277 -5.93 -26.53 13.95
N ARG A 278 -6.72 -25.67 13.34
CA ARG A 278 -8.13 -25.51 13.68
C ARG A 278 -8.97 -26.70 13.21
N PRO A 279 -9.82 -27.27 14.09
CA PRO A 279 -10.64 -28.44 13.75
C PRO A 279 -11.71 -28.14 12.68
N ASP A 280 -12.16 -26.87 12.59
CA ASP A 280 -13.15 -26.41 11.64
C ASP A 280 -12.53 -25.95 10.30
N ARG A 281 -11.21 -26.11 10.11
CA ARG A 281 -10.51 -25.71 8.89
C ARG A 281 -10.63 -26.77 7.80
N GLU A 282 -11.09 -26.38 6.63
CA GLU A 282 -11.17 -27.24 5.45
C GLU A 282 -9.79 -27.86 5.11
N SER A 283 -9.76 -29.17 4.79
CA SER A 283 -8.51 -29.92 4.63
C SER A 283 -7.58 -29.37 3.54
N LEU A 284 -8.12 -28.86 2.44
CA LEU A 284 -7.32 -28.23 1.38
C LEU A 284 -6.68 -26.92 1.87
N LYS A 285 -7.42 -26.14 2.63
CA LYS A 285 -6.92 -24.89 3.23
C LYS A 285 -5.88 -25.19 4.32
N THR A 286 -6.07 -26.25 5.11
CA THR A 286 -5.10 -26.73 6.09
C THR A 286 -3.75 -27.04 5.46
N ARG A 287 -3.75 -27.85 4.38
CA ARG A 287 -2.52 -28.19 3.66
C ARG A 287 -1.81 -26.95 3.10
N ARG A 288 -2.57 -26.03 2.51
CA ARG A 288 -2.02 -24.79 1.99
C ARG A 288 -1.47 -23.89 3.09
N ASP A 289 -2.15 -23.75 4.21
CA ASP A 289 -1.70 -22.94 5.34
C ASP A 289 -0.40 -23.51 5.95
N THR A 290 -0.29 -24.83 6.08
CA THR A 290 0.96 -25.52 6.49
C THR A 290 2.09 -25.25 5.51
N LEU A 291 1.86 -25.46 4.21
CA LEU A 291 2.86 -25.21 3.17
C LEU A 291 3.36 -23.75 3.21
N GLN A 292 2.45 -22.80 3.33
CA GLN A 292 2.78 -21.38 3.41
C GLN A 292 3.61 -21.05 4.65
N ALA A 293 3.24 -21.61 5.82
CA ALA A 293 3.96 -21.41 7.06
C ALA A 293 5.39 -21.95 6.99
N ASP A 294 5.57 -23.16 6.45
CA ASP A 294 6.87 -23.78 6.34
C ASP A 294 7.75 -23.08 5.30
N THR A 295 7.19 -22.75 4.14
CA THR A 295 7.86 -21.97 3.08
C THR A 295 8.39 -20.64 3.63
N VAL A 296 7.55 -19.87 4.35
CA VAL A 296 7.96 -18.56 4.88
C VAL A 296 9.00 -18.71 5.99
N THR A 297 8.86 -19.74 6.84
CA THR A 297 9.86 -20.01 7.90
C THR A 297 11.22 -20.34 7.30
N GLN A 298 11.26 -21.21 6.30
CA GLN A 298 12.48 -21.56 5.61
C GLN A 298 13.07 -20.37 4.86
N LEU A 299 12.23 -19.57 4.20
CA LEU A 299 12.66 -18.37 3.49
C LEU A 299 13.34 -17.36 4.42
N VAL A 300 12.81 -17.16 5.63
CA VAL A 300 13.46 -16.30 6.64
C VAL A 300 14.78 -16.93 7.10
N HIS A 301 14.80 -18.24 7.32
CA HIS A 301 16.02 -18.93 7.73
C HIS A 301 17.13 -18.82 6.69
N ASP A 302 16.84 -19.00 5.43
CA ASP A 302 17.86 -19.13 4.39
C ASP A 302 18.26 -17.79 3.76
N TYR A 303 17.30 -16.86 3.61
CA TYR A 303 17.48 -15.65 2.81
C TYR A 303 17.27 -14.32 3.55
N LEU A 304 16.63 -14.33 4.74
CA LEU A 304 16.33 -13.11 5.50
C LEU A 304 16.83 -13.22 6.96
N PRO A 305 18.13 -13.48 7.19
CA PRO A 305 18.66 -13.72 8.54
C PRO A 305 18.46 -12.54 9.50
N GLN A 306 18.37 -11.31 8.97
CA GLN A 306 18.09 -10.09 9.75
C GLN A 306 16.68 -10.06 10.36
N LEU A 307 15.77 -10.92 9.90
CA LEU A 307 14.40 -11.03 10.42
C LEU A 307 14.24 -12.21 11.42
N ARG A 308 15.32 -12.92 11.72
CA ARG A 308 15.32 -13.95 12.77
C ARG A 308 15.22 -13.27 14.15
N PRO A 309 14.59 -13.94 15.14
CA PRO A 309 14.66 -13.48 16.51
C PRO A 309 16.14 -13.38 16.93
N THR A 310 16.53 -12.26 17.51
CA THR A 310 17.85 -12.15 18.13
C THR A 310 17.88 -13.11 19.31
N PRO A 311 18.85 -14.06 19.40
CA PRO A 311 18.99 -14.86 20.61
C PRO A 311 19.20 -13.92 21.81
N PRO A 312 18.66 -14.24 22.99
CA PRO A 312 18.96 -13.47 24.19
C PRO A 312 20.49 -13.38 24.34
N LEU A 313 20.99 -12.19 24.63
CA LEU A 313 22.41 -12.02 25.03
C LEU A 313 22.60 -12.83 26.30
N GLU A 314 23.50 -13.83 26.26
CA GLU A 314 23.92 -14.58 27.43
C GLU A 314 24.67 -13.68 28.44
#